data_739dd1d7eb5b378bcaf56f0de175d8ad
#
_entry.id   739dd1d7eb5b378bcaf56f0de175d8ad
#
_cell.length_a   1.000
_cell.length_b   1.000
_cell.length_c   1.000
_cell.angle_alpha   90.00
_cell.angle_beta   90.00
_cell.angle_gamma   90.00
#
_symmetry.space_group_name_H-M   'P 1'
#
loop_
_entity.id
_entity.type
_entity.pdbx_description
1 polymer ?
#
loop_
_entity_poly.entity_id
_entity_poly.type
_entity_poly.pdbx_seq_one_letter_code
_entity_poly.pdbx_strand_id
1 'polypeptide(L)'
;MARPVVFLFPLKMYFLYLDESGNESDPADRFFVLAGAAVFERVTFFLSQSLEAVQTKHFPGLPPIEFHASPIRTGKGFWRNIPEAKRLEVLDDIADVIANANEPGVQLFAAAIEKSSTLYGEDAVLHATEQILTRFDKFLTKRNEINDPQRGLVVFAEGRFDKRAKVWVNEFRQLGTRWGVLKNLSDIPYFASVKETRLLQVADFVAHSVFMLYERRNPSLIHKFIHRFNLRDGTIHGLRHFRPTTSTGPCECPACYNWSHSGRFGPWL
;
A
#
# COMPACT_ATOMS: atom_id res chain seq x y z
N MET A 1 33.16 14.47 -31.82
CA MET A 1 31.70 14.26 -31.59
C MET A 1 31.52 12.96 -30.81
N ALA A 2 31.11 13.04 -29.54
CA ALA A 2 30.82 11.85 -28.73
C ALA A 2 29.55 11.21 -29.29
N ARG A 3 29.59 9.92 -29.63
CA ARG A 3 28.39 9.17 -30.00
C ARG A 3 27.49 9.09 -28.78
N PRO A 4 26.17 9.33 -28.92
CA PRO A 4 25.23 9.15 -27.80
C PRO A 4 25.33 7.68 -27.38
N VAL A 5 25.55 7.45 -26.08
CA VAL A 5 25.47 6.12 -25.48
C VAL A 5 23.98 5.79 -25.42
N VAL A 6 23.52 5.00 -26.39
CA VAL A 6 22.16 4.45 -26.35
C VAL A 6 22.17 3.36 -25.30
N PHE A 7 21.64 3.64 -24.13
CA PHE A 7 21.35 2.62 -23.13
C PHE A 7 20.21 1.74 -23.65
N LEU A 8 20.56 0.58 -24.22
CA LEU A 8 19.61 -0.46 -24.67
C LEU A 8 19.03 -1.27 -23.51
N PHE A 9 18.90 -0.68 -22.32
CA PHE A 9 18.14 -1.32 -21.26
C PHE A 9 16.65 -1.06 -21.52
N PRO A 10 15.80 -2.11 -21.55
CA PRO A 10 14.36 -1.90 -21.56
C PRO A 10 14.00 -1.08 -20.31
N LEU A 11 13.59 0.16 -20.53
CA LEU A 11 13.10 1.03 -19.45
C LEU A 11 11.87 0.35 -18.84
N LYS A 12 11.99 -0.10 -17.61
CA LYS A 12 10.94 -0.77 -16.86
C LYS A 12 10.61 0.07 -15.62
N MET A 13 9.34 0.11 -15.25
CA MET A 13 8.88 0.94 -14.15
C MET A 13 7.87 0.21 -13.26
N TYR A 14 7.95 0.49 -11.96
CA TYR A 14 6.89 0.21 -11.00
C TYR A 14 6.16 1.49 -10.63
N PHE A 15 4.85 1.43 -10.61
CA PHE A 15 4.00 2.46 -10.01
C PHE A 15 3.64 2.04 -8.60
N LEU A 16 3.97 2.86 -7.61
CA LEU A 16 3.54 2.65 -6.23
C LEU A 16 2.31 3.52 -5.97
N TYR A 17 1.14 2.88 -5.94
CA TYR A 17 -0.13 3.50 -5.57
C TYR A 17 -0.31 3.45 -4.07
N LEU A 18 -0.60 4.57 -3.43
CA LEU A 18 -0.71 4.71 -1.98
C LEU A 18 -2.00 5.42 -1.58
N ASP A 19 -2.61 4.92 -0.51
CA ASP A 19 -3.76 5.52 0.16
C ASP A 19 -3.66 5.35 1.68
N GLU A 20 -4.45 6.10 2.43
CA GLU A 20 -4.45 6.11 3.89
C GLU A 20 -5.72 5.48 4.48
N SER A 21 -5.63 4.97 5.71
CA SER A 21 -6.77 4.53 6.50
C SER A 21 -6.56 4.82 7.98
N GLY A 22 -7.62 5.24 8.66
CA GLY A 22 -7.56 5.85 9.98
C GLY A 22 -7.22 7.34 9.90
N ASN A 23 -7.72 8.12 10.86
CA ASN A 23 -7.45 9.55 10.91
C ASN A 23 -6.22 9.81 11.79
N GLU A 24 -5.18 10.42 11.22
CA GLU A 24 -3.91 10.68 11.91
C GLU A 24 -4.06 11.65 13.09
N SER A 25 -5.12 12.48 13.09
CA SER A 25 -5.38 13.50 14.12
C SER A 25 -6.61 13.21 14.99
N ASP A 26 -7.37 12.14 14.72
CA ASP A 26 -8.51 11.74 15.55
C ASP A 26 -8.05 10.83 16.69
N PRO A 27 -8.19 11.22 17.96
CA PRO A 27 -7.81 10.36 19.08
C PRO A 27 -8.64 9.07 19.20
N ALA A 28 -9.80 8.98 18.51
CA ALA A 28 -10.60 7.76 18.50
C ALA A 28 -9.95 6.63 17.71
N ASP A 29 -9.15 6.94 16.71
CA ASP A 29 -8.35 5.97 15.98
C ASP A 29 -6.99 5.79 16.68
N ARG A 30 -6.70 4.59 17.13
CA ARG A 30 -5.40 4.26 17.72
C ARG A 30 -4.30 4.17 16.66
N PHE A 31 -4.66 3.70 15.48
CA PHE A 31 -3.73 3.53 14.38
C PHE A 31 -3.97 4.53 13.24
N PHE A 32 -2.88 4.92 12.60
CA PHE A 32 -2.85 5.49 11.25
C PHE A 32 -2.12 4.53 10.34
N VAL A 33 -2.66 4.26 9.17
CA VAL A 33 -2.09 3.35 8.18
C VAL A 33 -1.91 4.09 6.87
N LEU A 34 -0.70 4.06 6.32
CA LEU A 34 -0.45 4.35 4.91
C LEU A 34 -0.11 3.02 4.24
N ALA A 35 -0.74 2.70 3.12
CA ALA A 35 -0.48 1.44 2.44
C ALA A 35 -0.80 1.50 0.95
N GLY A 36 -0.37 0.48 0.22
CA GLY A 36 -0.72 0.33 -1.18
C GLY A 36 0.07 -0.74 -1.92
N ALA A 37 0.05 -0.63 -3.24
CA ALA A 37 0.59 -1.62 -4.16
C ALA A 37 1.63 -1.01 -5.11
N ALA A 38 2.81 -1.61 -5.15
CA ALA A 38 3.76 -1.40 -6.23
C ALA A 38 3.41 -2.34 -7.38
N VAL A 39 3.01 -1.79 -8.51
CA VAL A 39 2.53 -2.52 -9.68
C VAL A 39 3.48 -2.28 -10.85
N PHE A 40 3.97 -3.37 -11.43
CA PHE A 40 4.79 -3.29 -12.63
C PHE A 40 3.96 -2.73 -13.79
N GLU A 41 4.53 -1.85 -14.59
CA GLU A 41 3.83 -1.09 -15.64
C GLU A 41 2.92 -1.95 -16.53
N ARG A 42 3.40 -3.13 -16.95
CA ARG A 42 2.64 -4.03 -17.84
C ARG A 42 1.51 -4.78 -17.12
N VAL A 43 1.50 -4.80 -15.81
CA VAL A 43 0.47 -5.47 -14.98
C VAL A 43 -0.67 -4.52 -14.64
N THR A 44 -0.46 -3.21 -14.72
CA THR A 44 -1.47 -2.19 -14.38
C THR A 44 -2.80 -2.40 -15.10
N PHE A 45 -2.75 -2.65 -16.41
CA PHE A 45 -3.93 -2.92 -17.22
C PHE A 45 -4.69 -4.16 -16.74
N PHE A 46 -3.99 -5.27 -16.54
CA PHE A 46 -4.61 -6.54 -16.15
C PHE A 46 -5.22 -6.47 -14.74
N LEU A 47 -4.55 -5.82 -13.79
CA LEU A 47 -5.09 -5.64 -12.44
C LEU A 47 -6.34 -4.75 -12.46
N SER A 48 -6.34 -3.69 -13.25
CA SER A 48 -7.53 -2.85 -13.47
C SER A 48 -8.68 -3.64 -14.07
N GLN A 49 -8.41 -4.45 -15.11
CA GLN A 49 -9.42 -5.31 -15.75
C GLN A 49 -10.00 -6.36 -14.79
N SER A 50 -9.18 -6.90 -13.87
CA SER A 50 -9.68 -7.83 -12.86
C SER A 50 -10.70 -7.18 -11.93
N LEU A 51 -10.49 -5.91 -11.54
CA LEU A 51 -11.47 -5.15 -10.76
C LEU A 51 -12.74 -4.82 -11.57
N GLU A 52 -12.61 -4.50 -12.87
CA GLU A 52 -13.77 -4.34 -13.74
C GLU A 52 -14.57 -5.65 -13.86
N ALA A 53 -13.91 -6.80 -13.88
CA ALA A 53 -14.58 -8.09 -13.86
C ALA A 53 -15.36 -8.32 -12.56
N VAL A 54 -14.83 -7.91 -11.39
CA VAL A 54 -15.58 -7.92 -10.13
C VAL A 54 -16.82 -7.04 -10.23
N GLN A 55 -16.69 -5.82 -10.77
CA GLN A 55 -17.86 -4.95 -10.97
C GLN A 55 -18.90 -5.62 -11.90
N THR A 56 -18.46 -6.15 -13.03
CA THR A 56 -19.36 -6.80 -14.00
C THR A 56 -20.08 -8.01 -13.39
N LYS A 57 -19.38 -8.82 -12.58
CA LYS A 57 -19.94 -9.97 -11.86
C LYS A 57 -21.08 -9.55 -10.91
N HIS A 58 -20.87 -8.48 -10.15
CA HIS A 58 -21.81 -8.10 -9.09
C HIS A 58 -22.86 -7.07 -9.53
N PHE A 59 -22.53 -6.23 -10.50
CA PHE A 59 -23.33 -5.08 -10.94
C PHE A 59 -23.29 -4.91 -12.46
N PRO A 60 -23.78 -5.92 -13.24
CA PRO A 60 -23.72 -5.86 -14.70
C PRO A 60 -24.54 -4.68 -15.24
N GLY A 61 -23.96 -3.98 -16.21
CA GLY A 61 -24.63 -2.86 -16.90
C GLY A 61 -24.66 -1.53 -16.13
N LEU A 62 -24.15 -1.48 -14.91
CA LEU A 62 -24.01 -0.21 -14.20
C LEU A 62 -22.75 0.57 -14.65
N PRO A 63 -22.80 1.90 -14.60
CA PRO A 63 -21.60 2.73 -14.80
C PRO A 63 -20.53 2.41 -13.75
N PRO A 64 -19.27 2.86 -13.95
CA PRO A 64 -18.19 2.57 -13.01
C PRO A 64 -18.55 2.92 -11.56
N ILE A 65 -18.45 1.92 -10.68
CA ILE A 65 -18.71 2.03 -9.24
C ILE A 65 -17.37 2.14 -8.53
N GLU A 66 -17.26 3.07 -7.60
CA GLU A 66 -16.08 3.20 -6.75
C GLU A 66 -16.04 2.05 -5.72
N PHE A 67 -14.93 1.31 -5.71
CA PHE A 67 -14.64 0.28 -4.72
C PHE A 67 -13.87 0.88 -3.53
N HIS A 68 -14.57 1.67 -2.73
CA HIS A 68 -14.03 2.22 -1.48
C HIS A 68 -14.37 1.25 -0.32
N ALA A 69 -13.36 0.64 0.28
CA ALA A 69 -13.51 -0.48 1.21
C ALA A 69 -14.38 -0.15 2.44
N SER A 70 -14.21 1.04 3.04
CA SER A 70 -14.98 1.47 4.21
C SER A 70 -16.47 1.64 3.90
N PRO A 71 -16.91 2.39 2.88
CA PRO A 71 -18.31 2.44 2.44
C PRO A 71 -18.91 1.09 2.08
N ILE A 72 -18.19 0.20 1.40
CA ILE A 72 -18.65 -1.16 1.11
C ILE A 72 -18.95 -1.89 2.41
N ARG A 73 -18.02 -1.91 3.34
CA ARG A 73 -18.16 -2.58 4.64
C ARG A 73 -19.33 -2.03 5.45
N THR A 74 -19.45 -0.70 5.54
CA THR A 74 -20.40 -0.01 6.42
C THR A 74 -21.77 0.25 5.80
N GLY A 75 -21.93 -0.01 4.49
CA GLY A 75 -23.19 0.26 3.78
C GLY A 75 -23.48 1.74 3.63
N LYS A 76 -22.49 2.56 3.24
CA LYS A 76 -22.68 3.99 3.02
C LYS A 76 -22.74 4.34 1.52
N GLY A 77 -23.34 5.48 1.21
CA GLY A 77 -23.46 5.96 -0.17
C GLY A 77 -24.20 4.97 -1.07
N PHE A 78 -23.64 4.63 -2.23
CA PHE A 78 -24.17 3.62 -3.16
C PHE A 78 -24.49 2.29 -2.46
N TRP A 79 -23.69 1.89 -1.47
CA TRP A 79 -23.76 0.60 -0.79
C TRP A 79 -24.88 0.48 0.25
N ARG A 80 -25.62 1.58 0.54
CA ARG A 80 -26.66 1.61 1.57
C ARG A 80 -27.76 0.58 1.35
N ASN A 81 -28.19 0.41 0.11
CA ASN A 81 -29.29 -0.48 -0.25
C ASN A 81 -28.81 -1.86 -0.73
N ILE A 82 -27.52 -2.13 -0.67
CA ILE A 82 -26.94 -3.43 -1.01
C ILE A 82 -26.88 -4.28 0.26
N PRO A 83 -27.47 -5.50 0.26
CA PRO A 83 -27.43 -6.41 1.41
C PRO A 83 -25.99 -6.65 1.89
N GLU A 84 -25.82 -6.79 3.21
CA GLU A 84 -24.49 -6.98 3.81
C GLU A 84 -23.74 -8.18 3.23
N ALA A 85 -24.43 -9.33 3.09
CA ALA A 85 -23.84 -10.52 2.49
C ALA A 85 -23.25 -10.22 1.10
N LYS A 86 -23.98 -9.47 0.26
CA LYS A 86 -23.52 -9.07 -1.07
C LYS A 86 -22.31 -8.14 -1.02
N ARG A 87 -22.30 -7.19 -0.08
CA ARG A 87 -21.16 -6.29 0.12
C ARG A 87 -19.90 -7.04 0.57
N LEU A 88 -20.06 -8.04 1.44
CA LEU A 88 -18.97 -8.91 1.89
C LEU A 88 -18.44 -9.79 0.75
N GLU A 89 -19.29 -10.32 -0.13
CA GLU A 89 -18.86 -11.02 -1.36
C GLU A 89 -18.01 -10.13 -2.27
N VAL A 90 -18.40 -8.85 -2.44
CA VAL A 90 -17.61 -7.90 -3.24
C VAL A 90 -16.23 -7.66 -2.62
N LEU A 91 -16.17 -7.46 -1.29
CA LEU A 91 -14.89 -7.30 -0.59
C LEU A 91 -14.02 -8.55 -0.71
N ASP A 92 -14.64 -9.73 -0.64
CA ASP A 92 -13.95 -11.01 -0.76
C ASP A 92 -13.35 -11.22 -2.14
N ASP A 93 -14.11 -10.92 -3.20
CA ASP A 93 -13.63 -10.98 -4.59
C ASP A 93 -12.49 -9.98 -4.86
N ILE A 94 -12.55 -8.76 -4.28
CA ILE A 94 -11.44 -7.79 -4.40
C ILE A 94 -10.18 -8.33 -3.70
N ALA A 95 -10.34 -8.95 -2.53
CA ALA A 95 -9.24 -9.58 -1.83
C ALA A 95 -8.62 -10.72 -2.66
N ASP A 96 -9.45 -11.51 -3.35
CA ASP A 96 -8.99 -12.57 -4.25
C ASP A 96 -8.25 -12.01 -5.48
N VAL A 97 -8.70 -10.91 -6.05
CA VAL A 97 -7.97 -10.22 -7.14
C VAL A 97 -6.57 -9.83 -6.67
N ILE A 98 -6.43 -9.28 -5.47
CA ILE A 98 -5.13 -8.89 -4.92
C ILE A 98 -4.28 -10.13 -4.62
N ALA A 99 -4.86 -11.16 -4.00
CA ALA A 99 -4.19 -12.40 -3.65
C ALA A 99 -3.63 -13.14 -4.88
N ASN A 100 -4.35 -13.13 -5.99
CA ASN A 100 -4.01 -13.83 -7.22
C ASN A 100 -3.30 -12.95 -8.26
N ALA A 101 -2.95 -11.69 -7.91
CA ALA A 101 -2.23 -10.82 -8.82
C ALA A 101 -0.86 -11.41 -9.20
N ASN A 102 -0.42 -11.17 -10.45
CA ASN A 102 0.80 -11.76 -10.99
C ASN A 102 2.06 -11.44 -10.17
N GLU A 103 2.84 -12.47 -9.82
CA GLU A 103 4.18 -12.29 -9.26
C GLU A 103 5.25 -12.29 -10.37
N PRO A 104 6.29 -11.45 -10.23
CA PRO A 104 6.55 -10.45 -9.19
C PRO A 104 5.90 -9.07 -9.47
N GLY A 105 4.94 -9.01 -10.39
CA GLY A 105 4.38 -7.78 -10.93
C GLY A 105 3.61 -6.91 -9.92
N VAL A 106 3.14 -7.48 -8.80
CA VAL A 106 2.46 -6.73 -7.73
C VAL A 106 3.11 -7.05 -6.39
N GLN A 107 3.50 -6.02 -5.65
CA GLN A 107 4.07 -6.12 -4.31
C GLN A 107 3.37 -5.11 -3.39
N LEU A 108 2.96 -5.53 -2.19
CA LEU A 108 2.29 -4.66 -1.24
C LEU A 108 3.27 -4.04 -0.24
N PHE A 109 2.97 -2.79 0.14
CA PHE A 109 3.70 -2.05 1.16
C PHE A 109 2.72 -1.37 2.12
N ALA A 110 3.01 -1.44 3.42
CA ALA A 110 2.22 -0.78 4.45
C ALA A 110 3.07 -0.38 5.66
N ALA A 111 2.71 0.75 6.26
CA ALA A 111 3.18 1.19 7.55
C ALA A 111 1.98 1.44 8.47
N ALA A 112 1.85 0.63 9.51
CA ALA A 112 0.85 0.81 10.57
C ALA A 112 1.52 1.55 11.73
N ILE A 113 1.10 2.79 11.96
CA ILE A 113 1.61 3.66 13.02
C ILE A 113 0.64 3.60 14.20
N GLU A 114 1.08 3.04 15.32
CA GLU A 114 0.38 3.18 16.59
C GLU A 114 0.64 4.58 17.12
N LYS A 115 -0.39 5.42 17.12
CA LYS A 115 -0.26 6.85 17.45
C LYS A 115 0.21 7.05 18.89
N SER A 116 1.03 8.08 19.11
CA SER A 116 1.59 8.43 20.40
C SER A 116 1.86 9.93 20.46
N SER A 117 2.32 10.43 21.60
CA SER A 117 2.70 11.84 21.75
C SER A 117 3.82 12.31 20.79
N THR A 118 4.60 11.37 20.23
CA THR A 118 5.70 11.66 19.29
C THR A 118 5.41 11.26 17.86
N LEU A 119 4.33 10.51 17.62
CA LEU A 119 3.87 10.09 16.27
C LEU A 119 2.36 10.33 16.18
N TYR A 120 1.97 11.56 15.91
CA TYR A 120 0.58 12.01 15.81
C TYR A 120 0.45 13.06 14.72
N GLY A 121 -0.73 13.16 14.12
CA GLY A 121 -0.97 14.14 13.06
C GLY A 121 0.00 14.01 11.90
N GLU A 122 0.54 15.13 11.45
CA GLU A 122 1.47 15.21 10.32
C GLU A 122 2.74 14.36 10.52
N ASP A 123 3.25 14.24 11.75
CA ASP A 123 4.45 13.43 12.03
C ASP A 123 4.20 11.93 11.78
N ALA A 124 3.00 11.43 12.05
CA ALA A 124 2.62 10.06 11.74
C ALA A 124 2.58 9.83 10.22
N VAL A 125 2.04 10.78 9.46
CA VAL A 125 1.97 10.73 7.99
C VAL A 125 3.37 10.78 7.37
N LEU A 126 4.20 11.74 7.82
CA LEU A 126 5.60 11.87 7.38
C LEU A 126 6.38 10.58 7.64
N HIS A 127 6.27 10.04 8.87
CA HIS A 127 6.97 8.81 9.24
C HIS A 127 6.50 7.61 8.39
N ALA A 128 5.19 7.43 8.19
CA ALA A 128 4.65 6.38 7.35
C ALA A 128 5.15 6.49 5.90
N THR A 129 5.15 7.71 5.36
CA THR A 129 5.66 8.01 4.00
C THR A 129 7.13 7.67 3.88
N GLU A 130 7.98 8.12 4.81
CA GLU A 130 9.41 7.79 4.84
C GLU A 130 9.64 6.27 4.85
N GLN A 131 8.88 5.55 5.68
CA GLN A 131 9.01 4.10 5.83
C GLN A 131 8.65 3.34 4.55
N ILE A 132 7.55 3.69 3.92
CA ILE A 132 7.10 3.00 2.70
C ILE A 132 8.05 3.30 1.54
N LEU A 133 8.39 4.57 1.32
CA LEU A 133 9.24 4.95 0.21
C LEU A 133 10.66 4.38 0.33
N THR A 134 11.21 4.34 1.56
CA THR A 134 12.50 3.67 1.81
C THR A 134 12.45 2.18 1.44
N ARG A 135 11.35 1.48 1.77
CA ARG A 135 11.19 0.05 1.44
C ARG A 135 10.99 -0.18 -0.04
N PHE A 136 10.23 0.68 -0.67
CA PHE A 136 10.03 0.63 -2.12
C PHE A 136 11.34 0.89 -2.86
N ASP A 137 12.13 1.90 -2.46
CA ASP A 137 13.45 2.15 -3.04
C ASP A 137 14.41 0.95 -2.85
N LYS A 138 14.40 0.33 -1.67
CA LYS A 138 15.17 -0.90 -1.41
C LYS A 138 14.71 -2.08 -2.25
N PHE A 139 13.41 -2.23 -2.49
CA PHE A 139 12.87 -3.23 -3.42
C PHE A 139 13.43 -3.00 -4.83
N LEU A 140 13.39 -1.78 -5.34
CA LEU A 140 13.93 -1.42 -6.65
C LEU A 140 15.46 -1.61 -6.71
N THR A 141 16.20 -1.29 -5.63
CA THR A 141 17.63 -1.55 -5.52
C THR A 141 17.93 -3.04 -5.68
N LYS A 142 17.14 -3.91 -5.06
CA LYS A 142 17.29 -5.36 -5.20
C LYS A 142 17.02 -5.85 -6.63
N ARG A 143 16.07 -5.23 -7.35
CA ARG A 143 15.88 -5.52 -8.78
C ARG A 143 17.12 -5.18 -9.59
N ASN A 144 17.77 -4.06 -9.29
CA ASN A 144 19.03 -3.67 -9.94
C ASN A 144 20.16 -4.67 -9.67
N GLU A 145 20.27 -5.18 -8.44
CA GLU A 145 21.30 -6.17 -8.06
C GLU A 145 21.20 -7.50 -8.83
N ILE A 146 19.99 -7.86 -9.28
CA ILE A 146 19.74 -9.06 -10.09
C ILE A 146 19.66 -8.78 -11.60
N ASN A 147 20.31 -7.69 -12.07
CA ASN A 147 20.34 -7.26 -13.47
C ASN A 147 18.96 -6.98 -14.09
N ASP A 148 17.99 -6.55 -13.29
CA ASP A 148 16.69 -6.08 -13.74
C ASP A 148 16.45 -4.64 -13.25
N PRO A 149 17.21 -3.65 -13.78
CA PRO A 149 17.14 -2.27 -13.32
C PRO A 149 15.80 -1.65 -13.62
N GLN A 150 15.18 -1.10 -12.58
CA GLN A 150 13.85 -0.51 -12.67
C GLN A 150 13.79 0.81 -11.90
N ARG A 151 12.90 1.69 -12.33
CA ARG A 151 12.57 2.94 -11.65
C ARG A 151 11.19 2.85 -11.02
N GLY A 152 10.93 3.71 -10.05
CA GLY A 152 9.65 3.83 -9.40
C GLY A 152 9.03 5.20 -9.59
N LEU A 153 7.72 5.23 -9.76
CA LEU A 153 6.89 6.42 -9.67
C LEU A 153 5.87 6.23 -8.57
N VAL A 154 5.63 7.28 -7.78
CA VAL A 154 4.69 7.24 -6.67
C VAL A 154 3.43 7.99 -7.05
N VAL A 155 2.27 7.37 -6.82
CA VAL A 155 0.94 7.95 -7.04
C VAL A 155 0.18 7.87 -5.72
N PHE A 156 -0.09 9.00 -5.10
CA PHE A 156 -0.93 9.08 -3.90
C PHE A 156 -2.40 9.30 -4.28
N ALA A 157 -3.29 8.80 -3.45
CA ALA A 157 -4.65 9.31 -3.40
C ALA A 157 -4.63 10.81 -3.05
N GLU A 158 -5.46 11.61 -3.72
CA GLU A 158 -5.60 13.03 -3.42
C GLU A 158 -6.06 13.24 -1.98
N GLY A 159 -5.38 14.13 -1.26
CA GLY A 159 -5.63 14.37 0.15
C GLY A 159 -5.05 15.70 0.65
N ARG A 160 -5.21 15.96 1.93
CA ARG A 160 -4.78 17.22 2.56
C ARG A 160 -3.26 17.37 2.64
N PHE A 161 -2.50 16.30 2.51
CA PHE A 161 -1.04 16.32 2.62
C PHE A 161 -0.31 16.43 1.25
N ASP A 162 -1.01 16.59 0.14
CA ASP A 162 -0.43 16.57 -1.22
C ASP A 162 0.77 17.52 -1.37
N LYS A 163 0.64 18.77 -0.91
CA LYS A 163 1.72 19.74 -0.97
C LYS A 163 2.90 19.35 -0.10
N ARG A 164 2.64 18.82 1.10
CA ARG A 164 3.66 18.37 2.06
C ARG A 164 4.38 17.13 1.54
N ALA A 165 3.66 16.15 1.04
CA ALA A 165 4.22 14.92 0.48
C ALA A 165 5.19 15.22 -0.68
N LYS A 166 4.90 16.20 -1.54
CA LYS A 166 5.83 16.66 -2.58
C LYS A 166 7.15 17.18 -1.99
N VAL A 167 7.07 17.97 -0.92
CA VAL A 167 8.26 18.51 -0.23
C VAL A 167 9.06 17.37 0.39
N TRP A 168 8.42 16.50 1.18
CA TRP A 168 9.08 15.38 1.85
C TRP A 168 9.77 14.43 0.87
N VAL A 169 9.08 14.04 -0.21
CA VAL A 169 9.66 13.12 -1.20
C VAL A 169 10.85 13.77 -1.92
N ASN A 170 10.78 15.07 -2.22
CA ASN A 170 11.91 15.78 -2.79
C ASN A 170 13.12 15.82 -1.82
N GLU A 171 12.89 16.09 -0.54
CA GLU A 171 13.92 16.02 0.49
C GLU A 171 14.52 14.61 0.60
N PHE A 172 13.70 13.56 0.61
CA PHE A 172 14.17 12.17 0.67
C PHE A 172 15.02 11.78 -0.55
N ARG A 173 14.75 12.39 -1.71
CA ARG A 173 15.53 12.17 -2.94
C ARG A 173 16.85 12.96 -2.95
N GLN A 174 16.89 14.13 -2.33
CA GLN A 174 18.06 15.02 -2.35
C GLN A 174 18.95 14.87 -1.13
N LEU A 175 18.37 14.90 0.05
CA LEU A 175 19.06 14.88 1.34
C LEU A 175 19.08 13.47 1.95
N GLY A 176 18.09 12.66 1.60
CA GLY A 176 17.93 11.31 2.12
C GLY A 176 16.97 11.22 3.29
N THR A 177 16.64 9.97 3.60
CA THR A 177 15.96 9.54 4.84
C THR A 177 17.01 9.14 5.86
N ARG A 178 16.60 8.76 7.07
CA ARG A 178 17.54 8.16 8.05
C ARG A 178 18.21 6.86 7.57
N TRP A 179 17.79 6.30 6.44
CA TRP A 179 18.36 5.09 5.81
C TRP A 179 19.06 5.35 4.48
N GLY A 180 19.25 6.61 4.11
CA GLY A 180 19.93 7.05 2.90
C GLY A 180 19.02 7.70 1.87
N VAL A 181 19.59 8.10 0.76
CA VAL A 181 18.94 8.79 -0.35
C VAL A 181 18.08 7.81 -1.16
N LEU A 182 16.88 8.21 -1.54
CA LEU A 182 16.01 7.45 -2.45
C LEU A 182 16.49 7.64 -3.89
N LYS A 183 17.20 6.62 -4.42
CA LYS A 183 17.91 6.71 -5.71
C LYS A 183 17.10 6.21 -6.91
N ASN A 184 16.06 5.41 -6.66
CA ASN A 184 15.34 4.72 -7.72
C ASN A 184 13.98 5.37 -8.06
N LEU A 185 13.57 6.42 -7.35
CA LEU A 185 12.39 7.19 -7.70
C LEU A 185 12.67 8.11 -8.89
N SER A 186 11.82 8.04 -9.92
CA SER A 186 11.99 8.80 -11.17
C SER A 186 11.69 10.27 -10.99
N ASP A 187 10.68 10.61 -10.18
CA ASP A 187 10.20 11.98 -10.01
C ASP A 187 9.58 12.21 -8.62
N ILE A 188 9.09 13.44 -8.39
CA ILE A 188 8.20 13.75 -7.27
C ILE A 188 6.89 12.98 -7.41
N PRO A 189 6.11 12.79 -6.32
CA PRO A 189 4.87 12.03 -6.38
C PRO A 189 3.80 12.75 -7.20
N TYR A 190 2.96 11.95 -7.85
CA TYR A 190 1.71 12.38 -8.48
C TYR A 190 0.54 12.13 -7.52
N PHE A 191 -0.57 12.82 -7.77
CA PHE A 191 -1.79 12.71 -6.99
C PHE A 191 -2.97 12.49 -7.94
N ALA A 192 -3.84 11.55 -7.59
CA ALA A 192 -4.98 11.22 -8.43
C ALA A 192 -6.21 10.85 -7.58
N SER A 193 -7.39 11.03 -8.17
CA SER A 193 -8.66 10.69 -7.55
C SER A 193 -8.81 9.17 -7.40
N VAL A 194 -9.09 8.69 -6.18
CA VAL A 194 -9.43 7.28 -5.91
C VAL A 194 -10.63 6.84 -6.72
N LYS A 195 -11.64 7.71 -6.84
CA LYS A 195 -12.87 7.43 -7.57
C LYS A 195 -12.62 7.05 -9.04
N GLU A 196 -11.63 7.69 -9.66
CA GLU A 196 -11.34 7.54 -11.10
C GLU A 196 -10.21 6.54 -11.38
N THR A 197 -9.49 6.10 -10.32
CA THR A 197 -8.27 5.29 -10.49
C THR A 197 -8.40 3.94 -9.82
N ARG A 198 -8.69 2.87 -10.58
CA ARG A 198 -8.83 1.49 -10.05
C ARG A 198 -7.66 1.04 -9.18
N LEU A 199 -6.45 1.41 -9.54
CA LEU A 199 -5.27 1.00 -8.78
C LEU A 199 -5.13 1.75 -7.45
N LEU A 200 -5.68 2.96 -7.32
CA LEU A 200 -5.83 3.62 -6.02
C LEU A 200 -6.94 2.98 -5.18
N GLN A 201 -7.98 2.41 -5.80
CA GLN A 201 -8.97 1.62 -5.06
C GLN A 201 -8.36 0.33 -4.51
N VAL A 202 -7.35 -0.26 -5.19
CA VAL A 202 -6.54 -1.36 -4.60
C VAL A 202 -5.75 -0.84 -3.40
N ALA A 203 -5.15 0.36 -3.49
CA ALA A 203 -4.40 0.95 -2.38
C ALA A 203 -5.31 1.23 -1.17
N ASP A 204 -6.49 1.84 -1.37
CA ASP A 204 -7.54 2.01 -0.34
C ASP A 204 -7.90 0.68 0.33
N PHE A 205 -8.15 -0.36 -0.49
CA PHE A 205 -8.51 -1.68 0.02
C PHE A 205 -7.41 -2.29 0.89
N VAL A 206 -6.16 -2.18 0.47
CA VAL A 206 -5.00 -2.67 1.25
C VAL A 206 -4.86 -1.86 2.54
N ALA A 207 -4.94 -0.52 2.48
CA ALA A 207 -4.85 0.36 3.63
C ALA A 207 -5.96 0.05 4.65
N HIS A 208 -7.21 -0.07 4.18
CA HIS A 208 -8.36 -0.43 5.03
C HIS A 208 -8.18 -1.81 5.67
N SER A 209 -7.72 -2.81 4.92
CA SER A 209 -7.53 -4.17 5.45
C SER A 209 -6.45 -4.22 6.53
N VAL A 210 -5.34 -3.48 6.34
CA VAL A 210 -4.29 -3.32 7.36
C VAL A 210 -4.84 -2.58 8.58
N PHE A 211 -5.57 -1.48 8.37
CA PHE A 211 -6.21 -0.73 9.46
C PHE A 211 -7.14 -1.63 10.29
N MET A 212 -8.00 -2.41 9.64
CA MET A 212 -8.91 -3.34 10.32
C MET A 212 -8.16 -4.41 11.13
N LEU A 213 -7.04 -4.90 10.62
CA LEU A 213 -6.21 -5.84 11.37
C LEU A 213 -5.65 -5.21 12.65
N TYR A 214 -5.09 -4.01 12.57
CA TYR A 214 -4.42 -3.37 13.71
C TYR A 214 -5.41 -2.73 14.68
N GLU A 215 -6.40 -2.00 14.17
CA GLU A 215 -7.39 -1.27 15.00
C GLU A 215 -8.43 -2.20 15.62
N ARG A 216 -8.89 -3.24 14.87
CA ARG A 216 -10.03 -4.09 15.24
C ARG A 216 -9.67 -5.55 15.45
N ARG A 217 -8.41 -5.94 15.30
CA ARG A 217 -7.97 -7.35 15.32
C ARG A 217 -8.76 -8.22 14.33
N ASN A 218 -9.15 -7.65 13.20
CA ASN A 218 -9.93 -8.32 12.19
C ASN A 218 -9.08 -8.69 10.97
N PRO A 219 -8.68 -9.98 10.81
CA PRO A 219 -7.86 -10.44 9.69
C PRO A 219 -8.68 -10.81 8.44
N SER A 220 -10.01 -10.70 8.47
CA SER A 220 -10.92 -11.33 7.50
C SER A 220 -10.60 -11.10 6.02
N LEU A 221 -9.96 -10.00 5.68
CA LEU A 221 -9.54 -9.69 4.30
C LEU A 221 -8.04 -9.91 4.09
N ILE A 222 -7.22 -9.37 4.99
CA ILE A 222 -5.76 -9.35 4.81
C ILE A 222 -5.15 -10.77 4.80
N HIS A 223 -5.74 -11.74 5.50
CA HIS A 223 -5.25 -13.12 5.52
C HIS A 223 -5.15 -13.74 4.12
N LYS A 224 -6.04 -13.33 3.17
CA LYS A 224 -6.02 -13.80 1.79
C LYS A 224 -4.78 -13.35 1.03
N PHE A 225 -4.28 -12.14 1.30
CA PHE A 225 -3.21 -11.53 0.52
C PHE A 225 -1.99 -11.09 1.34
N ILE A 226 -1.85 -11.55 2.60
CA ILE A 226 -0.68 -11.22 3.44
C ILE A 226 0.64 -11.64 2.78
N HIS A 227 0.63 -12.72 2.01
CA HIS A 227 1.77 -13.23 1.26
C HIS A 227 2.20 -12.31 0.11
N ARG A 228 1.36 -11.33 -0.28
CA ARG A 228 1.65 -10.34 -1.33
C ARG A 228 2.46 -9.15 -0.82
N PHE A 229 2.57 -8.96 0.50
CA PHE A 229 3.50 -7.99 1.03
C PHE A 229 4.94 -8.38 0.68
N ASN A 230 5.75 -7.39 0.30
CA ASN A 230 7.12 -7.66 -0.12
C ASN A 230 7.85 -8.56 0.88
N LEU A 231 8.16 -9.77 0.48
CA LEU A 231 8.88 -10.79 1.24
C LEU A 231 10.28 -10.97 0.68
N ARG A 232 11.24 -11.21 1.56
CA ARG A 232 12.58 -11.64 1.20
C ARG A 232 13.08 -12.64 2.21
N ASP A 233 13.49 -13.82 1.71
CA ASP A 233 13.99 -14.92 2.54
C ASP A 233 13.03 -15.28 3.69
N GLY A 234 11.72 -15.26 3.40
CA GLY A 234 10.64 -15.52 4.37
C GLY A 234 10.38 -14.36 5.34
N THR A 235 11.15 -13.26 5.27
CA THR A 235 10.95 -12.09 6.12
C THR A 235 10.12 -11.04 5.40
N ILE A 236 9.08 -10.54 6.09
CA ILE A 236 8.18 -9.52 5.55
C ILE A 236 8.83 -8.12 5.64
N HIS A 237 9.19 -7.58 4.52
CA HIS A 237 9.73 -6.23 4.40
C HIS A 237 8.65 -5.20 4.02
N GLY A 238 7.59 -5.63 3.37
CA GLY A 238 6.51 -4.78 2.89
C GLY A 238 5.53 -4.31 3.97
N LEU A 239 5.46 -4.97 5.14
CA LEU A 239 4.57 -4.57 6.23
C LEU A 239 5.36 -4.21 7.47
N ARG A 240 5.10 -3.02 8.03
CA ARG A 240 5.74 -2.56 9.29
C ARG A 240 4.73 -2.03 10.28
N HIS A 241 4.98 -2.35 11.53
CA HIS A 241 4.27 -1.83 12.69
C HIS A 241 5.20 -0.96 13.52
N PHE A 242 4.80 0.26 13.77
CA PHE A 242 5.53 1.22 14.60
C PHE A 242 4.77 1.43 15.90
N ARG A 243 5.40 1.02 17.00
CA ARG A 243 4.86 1.10 18.35
C ARG A 243 5.46 2.31 19.08
N PRO A 244 4.73 2.92 20.00
CA PRO A 244 5.31 3.88 20.93
C PRO A 244 6.51 3.29 21.67
N THR A 245 7.52 4.10 21.95
CA THR A 245 8.71 3.69 22.70
C THR A 245 8.38 3.21 24.13
N THR A 246 7.24 3.64 24.65
CA THR A 246 6.70 3.23 25.96
C THR A 246 6.05 1.85 25.95
N SER A 247 5.79 1.27 24.77
CA SER A 247 5.19 -0.05 24.66
C SER A 247 6.15 -1.13 25.11
N THR A 248 5.77 -1.89 26.13
CA THR A 248 6.55 -3.02 26.67
C THR A 248 6.04 -4.38 26.16
N GLY A 249 6.89 -5.39 26.19
CA GLY A 249 6.56 -6.77 25.81
C GLY A 249 6.58 -7.04 24.31
N PRO A 250 6.52 -8.35 23.92
CA PRO A 250 6.52 -8.76 22.53
C PRO A 250 5.22 -8.36 21.83
N CYS A 251 5.31 -8.08 20.53
CA CYS A 251 4.16 -7.84 19.68
C CYS A 251 3.96 -9.03 18.74
N GLU A 252 2.76 -9.59 18.74
CA GLU A 252 2.39 -10.77 17.94
C GLU A 252 1.71 -10.44 16.60
N CYS A 253 1.69 -9.13 16.22
CA CYS A 253 1.16 -8.77 14.90
C CYS A 253 1.99 -9.40 13.78
N PRO A 254 1.43 -9.61 12.58
CA PRO A 254 2.14 -10.28 11.49
C PRO A 254 3.51 -9.68 11.17
N ALA A 255 3.62 -8.34 11.18
CA ALA A 255 4.89 -7.68 10.91
C ALA A 255 5.96 -7.97 11.97
N CYS A 256 5.61 -7.84 13.26
CA CYS A 256 6.56 -8.04 14.36
C CYS A 256 6.88 -9.52 14.57
N TYR A 257 5.86 -10.37 14.51
CA TYR A 257 6.02 -11.81 14.71
C TYR A 257 6.88 -12.45 13.60
N ASN A 258 6.59 -12.11 12.34
CA ASN A 258 7.37 -12.63 11.21
C ASN A 258 8.83 -12.16 11.27
N TRP A 259 9.09 -10.95 11.75
CA TRP A 259 10.45 -10.43 11.90
C TRP A 259 11.29 -11.27 12.88
N SER A 260 10.65 -11.84 13.89
CA SER A 260 11.29 -12.73 14.87
C SER A 260 11.24 -14.21 14.47
N HIS A 261 10.29 -14.60 13.61
CA HIS A 261 10.00 -15.97 13.21
C HIS A 261 9.77 -16.03 11.70
N SER A 262 10.84 -15.94 10.92
CA SER A 262 10.77 -15.92 9.45
C SER A 262 9.88 -17.04 8.89
N GLY A 263 9.06 -16.72 7.90
CA GLY A 263 8.10 -17.63 7.27
C GLY A 263 6.78 -17.82 8.03
N ARG A 264 6.59 -17.16 9.20
CA ARG A 264 5.36 -17.26 10.01
C ARG A 264 4.76 -15.89 10.24
N PHE A 265 3.43 -15.77 10.23
CA PHE A 265 2.73 -14.49 10.36
C PHE A 265 2.08 -14.25 11.72
N GLY A 266 2.21 -15.22 12.65
CA GLY A 266 1.74 -15.10 14.02
C GLY A 266 0.24 -15.36 14.20
N PRO A 267 -0.23 -15.24 15.45
CA PRO A 267 -1.58 -15.68 15.84
C PRO A 267 -2.70 -14.71 15.46
N TRP A 268 -2.41 -13.56 14.84
CA TRP A 268 -3.44 -12.61 14.44
C TRP A 268 -4.08 -12.94 13.09
N LEU A 269 -3.58 -13.93 12.35
CA LEU A 269 -4.06 -14.33 11.01
C LEU A 269 -4.74 -15.68 11.02
#